data_4cc0db994e4e6344001d51e4c90afe64
#
_entry.id   4cc0db994e4e6344001d51e4c90afe64
#
_cell.length_a   1.000
_cell.length_b   1.000
_cell.length_c   1.000
_cell.angle_alpha   90.00
_cell.angle_beta   90.00
_cell.angle_gamma   90.00
#
_symmetry.space_group_name_H-M   'P 1'
#
loop_
_entity.id
_entity.type
_entity.pdbx_description
1 polymer ?
#
loop_
_entity_poly.entity_id
_entity_poly.type
_entity_poly.pdbx_seq_one_letter_code
_entity_poly.pdbx_strand_id
1 'polypeptide(L)'
;MDYRKEYEKWLASPALSEDERAELKALEGNDKEIKARFYGPLEFGTAGLRGTMYTGLHNMNRHVIRWATQGFANVIRAEGTEAMQKGVAVCMDCRNHSAEFARETACVMAANGIHVRLFEFLRPTPELSFAVREYGCQAGVNVTASHNPKEYNGYKVYWADGAQLPPQHAAAIADELTRIDIFTGVQSMDYEQALAEGRIELLGEDCDRRFMANVMGMVNDYETVKKVADDFGLVYTPFHGCGYKLVPEALTRLGIKHLYCEPKQMVIDGDFPTVASPNPENPEGFYLAIDLAKEKNVDFILGTDPDSDRVGIMVRNKSGEFEPVTGNQTGVLLLDYLIGAMKRAGKLPEKPAALKTIVTTEMARAVAEANGLDCYDTFTGFKFMAEKMNELENAGKNTVIFSYEESYGYMIGHYVRDKDAVTASLLLTEMAAWYHAQGMTLFDALRSLYEKYGWYGEKTHNLVMPGLDGLEKMAALMQSLRAQPPVEIGGVKVAQYKDYSDGTVRDAATGAVTPMPLSGSNVLRFELTDGSHIVVRPSGTEPKIKVYILTKGADAAERDANLEKYSAWVKTLA
;
A
#
# COMPACT_ATOMS: atom_id res chain seq x y z
N MET A 1 9.42 23.71 19.42
CA MET A 1 9.81 24.73 18.42
C MET A 1 8.86 25.91 18.51
N ASP A 2 9.33 27.15 18.36
CA ASP A 2 8.49 28.35 18.29
C ASP A 2 8.07 28.54 16.83
N TYR A 3 6.82 28.23 16.51
CA TYR A 3 6.30 28.22 15.15
C TYR A 3 6.28 29.61 14.50
N ARG A 4 6.16 30.71 15.27
CA ARG A 4 6.18 32.07 14.74
C ARG A 4 7.58 32.49 14.30
N LYS A 5 8.61 32.13 15.11
CA LYS A 5 10.01 32.36 14.73
C LYS A 5 10.40 31.56 13.51
N GLU A 6 9.88 30.31 13.39
CA GLU A 6 10.15 29.50 12.22
C GLU A 6 9.47 30.08 10.96
N TYR A 7 8.22 30.54 11.07
CA TYR A 7 7.55 31.25 9.99
C TYR A 7 8.32 32.52 9.55
N GLU A 8 8.78 33.34 10.48
CA GLU A 8 9.58 34.53 10.20
C GLU A 8 10.92 34.18 9.53
N LYS A 9 11.59 33.11 9.98
CA LYS A 9 12.82 32.57 9.36
C LYS A 9 12.58 32.20 7.90
N TRP A 10 11.49 31.50 7.62
CA TRP A 10 11.13 31.15 6.25
C TRP A 10 10.84 32.39 5.42
N LEU A 11 9.99 33.28 5.89
CA LEU A 11 9.61 34.48 5.16
C LEU A 11 10.81 35.39 4.81
N ALA A 12 11.83 35.41 5.67
CA ALA A 12 13.07 36.16 5.47
C ALA A 12 14.09 35.42 4.58
N SER A 13 13.89 34.13 4.29
CA SER A 13 14.88 33.32 3.55
C SER A 13 15.00 33.77 2.09
N PRO A 14 16.22 34.01 1.58
CA PRO A 14 16.45 34.29 0.16
C PRO A 14 16.19 33.08 -0.75
N ALA A 15 16.08 31.88 -0.19
CA ALA A 15 15.86 30.64 -0.94
C ALA A 15 14.41 30.49 -1.44
N LEU A 16 13.46 31.25 -0.88
CA LEU A 16 12.06 31.23 -1.33
C LEU A 16 11.91 31.94 -2.69
N SER A 17 11.11 31.35 -3.57
CA SER A 17 10.62 32.03 -4.77
C SER A 17 9.66 33.18 -4.41
N GLU A 18 9.33 33.99 -5.41
CA GLU A 18 8.36 35.08 -5.21
C GLU A 18 6.97 34.54 -4.85
N ASP A 19 6.54 33.44 -5.50
CA ASP A 19 5.24 32.78 -5.25
C ASP A 19 5.18 32.19 -3.83
N GLU A 20 6.20 31.46 -3.40
CA GLU A 20 6.29 30.89 -2.04
C GLU A 20 6.26 31.99 -0.98
N ARG A 21 6.96 33.11 -1.24
CA ARG A 21 6.95 34.26 -0.35
C ARG A 21 5.60 34.97 -0.31
N ALA A 22 4.91 35.08 -1.46
CA ALA A 22 3.57 35.61 -1.55
C ALA A 22 2.55 34.73 -0.81
N GLU A 23 2.66 33.43 -0.97
CA GLU A 23 1.84 32.45 -0.25
C GLU A 23 1.99 32.59 1.27
N LEU A 24 3.23 32.71 1.78
CA LEU A 24 3.47 32.89 3.21
C LEU A 24 2.96 34.26 3.71
N LYS A 25 3.15 35.34 2.95
CA LYS A 25 2.62 36.65 3.32
C LYS A 25 1.10 36.66 3.44
N ALA A 26 0.41 35.89 2.61
CA ALA A 26 -1.05 35.75 2.67
C ALA A 26 -1.56 35.10 3.97
N LEU A 27 -0.68 34.47 4.75
CA LEU A 27 -1.00 33.91 6.06
C LEU A 27 -0.95 34.94 7.19
N GLU A 28 -0.47 36.15 6.93
CA GLU A 28 -0.36 37.19 7.97
C GLU A 28 -1.72 37.41 8.66
N GLY A 29 -1.74 37.32 9.99
CA GLY A 29 -2.96 37.40 10.80
C GLY A 29 -3.72 36.07 10.96
N ASN A 30 -3.38 35.00 10.23
CA ASN A 30 -3.98 33.67 10.39
C ASN A 30 -3.08 32.78 11.23
N ASP A 31 -3.04 33.01 12.54
CA ASP A 31 -2.17 32.29 13.48
C ASP A 31 -2.40 30.78 13.51
N LYS A 32 -3.64 30.35 13.27
CA LYS A 32 -3.99 28.93 13.22
C LYS A 32 -3.27 28.23 12.06
N GLU A 33 -3.28 28.84 10.88
CA GLU A 33 -2.65 28.28 9.68
C GLU A 33 -1.13 28.36 9.77
N ILE A 34 -0.58 29.48 10.28
CA ILE A 34 0.86 29.62 10.55
C ILE A 34 1.31 28.50 11.49
N LYS A 35 0.58 28.27 12.60
CA LYS A 35 0.90 27.18 13.51
C LYS A 35 0.82 25.82 12.83
N ALA A 36 -0.20 25.56 12.02
CA ALA A 36 -0.37 24.28 11.31
C ALA A 36 0.82 23.97 10.39
N ARG A 37 1.39 25.00 9.74
CA ARG A 37 2.50 24.83 8.80
C ARG A 37 3.90 24.85 9.42
N PHE A 38 4.05 25.33 10.68
CA PHE A 38 5.36 25.59 11.28
C PHE A 38 5.56 25.06 12.70
N TYR A 39 4.61 24.31 13.28
CA TYR A 39 4.76 23.79 14.65
C TYR A 39 5.90 22.76 14.81
N GLY A 40 6.33 22.15 13.72
CA GLY A 40 7.44 21.22 13.66
C GLY A 40 7.63 20.65 12.24
N PRO A 41 8.75 20.00 11.96
CA PRO A 41 8.97 19.34 10.66
C PRO A 41 7.97 18.21 10.45
N LEU A 42 7.76 17.82 9.18
CA LEU A 42 7.14 16.52 8.87
C LEU A 42 7.99 15.40 9.46
N GLU A 43 7.34 14.47 10.13
CA GLU A 43 8.01 13.32 10.73
C GLU A 43 8.45 12.34 9.64
N PHE A 44 9.75 12.03 9.62
CA PHE A 44 10.30 11.04 8.72
C PHE A 44 10.17 9.64 9.35
N GLY A 45 9.23 8.87 8.84
CA GLY A 45 8.98 7.50 9.30
C GLY A 45 9.48 6.43 8.30
N THR A 46 9.22 5.18 8.61
CA THR A 46 9.55 4.05 7.72
C THR A 46 8.82 4.07 6.37
N ALA A 47 7.73 4.84 6.27
CA ALA A 47 7.04 5.12 5.01
C ALA A 47 7.54 6.41 4.33
N GLY A 48 8.62 7.04 4.84
CA GLY A 48 9.13 8.32 4.38
C GLY A 48 8.31 9.50 4.91
N LEU A 49 8.02 10.48 4.04
CA LEU A 49 7.21 11.67 4.35
C LEU A 49 5.86 11.62 3.65
N ARG A 50 4.84 12.24 4.25
CA ARG A 50 3.54 12.49 3.61
C ARG A 50 2.91 13.73 4.21
N GLY A 51 2.38 14.62 3.38
CA GLY A 51 1.73 15.84 3.82
C GLY A 51 1.02 16.57 2.68
N THR A 52 0.31 17.64 3.04
CA THR A 52 -0.30 18.55 2.07
C THR A 52 0.77 19.43 1.42
N MET A 53 0.53 19.83 0.16
CA MET A 53 1.48 20.60 -0.64
C MET A 53 1.29 22.11 -0.42
N TYR A 54 2.02 22.65 0.56
CA TYR A 54 2.07 24.09 0.87
C TYR A 54 3.49 24.51 1.23
N THR A 55 3.77 25.80 1.13
CA THR A 55 5.01 26.37 1.67
C THR A 55 4.99 26.34 3.19
N GLY A 56 5.95 25.65 3.81
CA GLY A 56 6.07 25.51 5.26
C GLY A 56 6.81 24.25 5.67
N LEU A 57 7.30 24.23 6.91
CA LEU A 57 8.14 23.17 7.44
C LEU A 57 7.36 21.84 7.63
N HIS A 58 6.06 21.93 7.93
CA HIS A 58 5.17 20.78 8.15
C HIS A 58 4.40 20.35 6.88
N ASN A 59 4.90 20.71 5.70
CA ASN A 59 4.23 20.46 4.43
C ASN A 59 5.20 19.89 3.39
N MET A 60 4.64 19.26 2.35
CA MET A 60 5.41 18.80 1.20
C MET A 60 5.68 19.97 0.26
N ASN A 61 6.95 20.33 0.09
CA ASN A 61 7.44 21.34 -0.84
C ASN A 61 8.91 21.06 -1.19
N ARG A 62 9.45 21.76 -2.19
CA ARG A 62 10.82 21.53 -2.67
C ARG A 62 11.89 21.62 -1.58
N HIS A 63 11.72 22.52 -0.59
CA HIS A 63 12.71 22.69 0.49
C HIS A 63 12.71 21.49 1.43
N VAL A 64 11.53 20.98 1.80
CA VAL A 64 11.38 19.78 2.63
C VAL A 64 11.87 18.55 1.90
N ILE A 65 11.60 18.41 0.58
CA ILE A 65 12.12 17.33 -0.26
C ILE A 65 13.65 17.35 -0.31
N ARG A 66 14.26 18.51 -0.59
CA ARG A 66 15.72 18.67 -0.61
C ARG A 66 16.36 18.31 0.73
N TRP A 67 15.78 18.81 1.82
CA TRP A 67 16.22 18.56 3.18
C TRP A 67 16.14 17.07 3.54
N ALA A 68 14.99 16.42 3.28
CA ALA A 68 14.83 14.98 3.50
C ALA A 68 15.81 14.16 2.66
N THR A 69 16.03 14.55 1.40
CA THR A 69 16.97 13.90 0.49
C THR A 69 18.41 14.07 0.98
N GLN A 70 18.79 15.23 1.53
CA GLN A 70 20.12 15.43 2.09
C GLN A 70 20.37 14.50 3.29
N GLY A 71 19.40 14.37 4.21
CA GLY A 71 19.50 13.42 5.31
C GLY A 71 19.67 11.98 4.82
N PHE A 72 18.89 11.61 3.81
CA PHE A 72 19.00 10.29 3.19
C PHE A 72 20.36 10.09 2.48
N ALA A 73 20.83 11.09 1.74
CA ALA A 73 22.15 11.06 1.10
C ALA A 73 23.27 10.87 2.11
N ASN A 74 23.21 11.51 3.28
CA ASN A 74 24.19 11.34 4.35
C ASN A 74 24.22 9.89 4.85
N VAL A 75 23.07 9.24 5.03
CA VAL A 75 22.98 7.82 5.44
C VAL A 75 23.60 6.92 4.38
N ILE A 76 23.31 7.11 3.08
CA ILE A 76 23.91 6.32 2.00
C ILE A 76 25.43 6.53 1.92
N ARG A 77 25.91 7.77 2.10
CA ARG A 77 27.35 8.08 2.15
C ARG A 77 28.06 7.39 3.30
N ALA A 78 27.38 7.25 4.45
CA ALA A 78 27.93 6.54 5.60
C ALA A 78 28.13 5.03 5.34
N GLU A 79 27.35 4.43 4.43
CA GLU A 79 27.53 3.03 3.95
C GLU A 79 28.78 2.88 3.05
N GLY A 80 29.35 3.99 2.55
CA GLY A 80 30.61 4.00 1.81
C GLY A 80 30.48 4.13 0.29
N THR A 81 31.63 4.13 -0.38
CA THR A 81 31.74 4.40 -1.83
C THR A 81 30.98 3.40 -2.70
N GLU A 82 30.94 2.13 -2.31
CA GLU A 82 30.19 1.10 -3.04
C GLU A 82 28.69 1.42 -3.06
N ALA A 83 28.11 1.81 -1.92
CA ALA A 83 26.72 2.20 -1.81
C ALA A 83 26.39 3.43 -2.68
N MET A 84 27.28 4.42 -2.69
CA MET A 84 27.16 5.61 -3.53
C MET A 84 27.19 5.27 -5.04
N GLN A 85 28.01 4.30 -5.45
CA GLN A 85 28.12 3.83 -6.84
C GLN A 85 26.90 2.99 -7.26
N LYS A 86 26.40 2.10 -6.39
CA LYS A 86 25.13 1.40 -6.60
C LYS A 86 24.00 2.39 -6.84
N GLY A 87 24.00 3.50 -6.12
CA GLY A 87 23.15 4.65 -6.34
C GLY A 87 21.70 4.44 -5.93
N VAL A 88 20.84 5.31 -6.43
CA VAL A 88 19.43 5.39 -6.05
C VAL A 88 18.54 5.41 -7.29
N ALA A 89 17.50 4.57 -7.33
CA ALA A 89 16.42 4.70 -8.31
C ALA A 89 15.38 5.71 -7.81
N VAL A 90 14.92 6.62 -8.67
CA VAL A 90 13.93 7.66 -8.33
C VAL A 90 12.76 7.59 -9.27
N CYS A 91 11.56 7.44 -8.72
CA CYS A 91 10.29 7.33 -9.43
C CYS A 91 9.29 8.39 -8.95
N MET A 92 8.21 8.59 -9.71
CA MET A 92 7.15 9.53 -9.38
C MET A 92 5.80 9.03 -9.92
N ASP A 93 4.73 9.51 -9.27
CA ASP A 93 3.36 9.32 -9.75
C ASP A 93 2.85 10.52 -10.56
N CYS A 94 1.52 10.54 -10.82
CA CYS A 94 0.86 11.59 -11.62
C CYS A 94 0.55 12.88 -10.85
N ARG A 95 0.80 12.94 -9.54
CA ARG A 95 0.41 14.08 -8.70
C ARG A 95 1.12 15.36 -9.09
N ASN A 96 0.45 16.47 -8.83
CA ASN A 96 1.06 17.78 -8.96
C ASN A 96 2.38 17.83 -8.17
N HIS A 97 3.40 18.46 -8.73
CA HIS A 97 4.76 18.54 -8.20
C HIS A 97 5.55 17.23 -8.09
N SER A 98 4.99 16.03 -8.39
CA SER A 98 5.75 14.79 -8.27
C SER A 98 7.00 14.76 -9.17
N ALA A 99 6.90 15.22 -10.41
CA ALA A 99 8.04 15.30 -11.32
C ALA A 99 9.10 16.33 -10.87
N GLU A 100 8.67 17.47 -10.32
CA GLU A 100 9.56 18.48 -9.74
C GLU A 100 10.31 17.88 -8.54
N PHE A 101 9.60 17.28 -7.59
CA PHE A 101 10.19 16.70 -6.38
C PHE A 101 11.14 15.53 -6.70
N ALA A 102 10.83 14.73 -7.73
CA ALA A 102 11.72 13.67 -8.19
C ALA A 102 13.04 14.23 -8.78
N ARG A 103 12.96 15.33 -9.56
CA ARG A 103 14.16 16.02 -10.06
C ARG A 103 14.98 16.64 -8.93
N GLU A 104 14.33 17.30 -7.96
CA GLU A 104 15.01 17.84 -6.79
C GLU A 104 15.74 16.76 -5.99
N THR A 105 15.09 15.60 -5.81
CA THR A 105 15.71 14.41 -5.21
C THR A 105 16.95 13.98 -5.99
N ALA A 106 16.86 13.87 -7.30
CA ALA A 106 17.97 13.47 -8.17
C ALA A 106 19.14 14.45 -8.09
N CYS A 107 18.86 15.76 -8.12
CA CYS A 107 19.86 16.82 -8.06
C CYS A 107 20.62 16.84 -6.71
N VAL A 108 19.92 16.60 -5.60
CA VAL A 108 20.57 16.51 -4.27
C VAL A 108 21.42 15.26 -4.16
N MET A 109 20.92 14.09 -4.58
CA MET A 109 21.70 12.85 -4.58
C MET A 109 22.96 12.96 -5.43
N ALA A 110 22.84 13.50 -6.66
CA ALA A 110 23.95 13.70 -7.58
C ALA A 110 25.02 14.66 -7.01
N ALA A 111 24.60 15.76 -6.36
CA ALA A 111 25.50 16.70 -5.71
C ALA A 111 26.29 16.05 -4.54
N ASN A 112 25.72 15.06 -3.89
CA ASN A 112 26.36 14.28 -2.83
C ASN A 112 27.21 13.12 -3.36
N GLY A 113 27.43 13.03 -4.69
CA GLY A 113 28.26 12.00 -5.33
C GLY A 113 27.59 10.62 -5.42
N ILE A 114 26.28 10.55 -5.25
CA ILE A 114 25.50 9.32 -5.35
C ILE A 114 24.96 9.21 -6.78
N HIS A 115 25.20 8.07 -7.44
CA HIS A 115 24.64 7.82 -8.77
C HIS A 115 23.11 7.72 -8.72
N VAL A 116 22.43 8.30 -9.71
CA VAL A 116 20.96 8.35 -9.76
C VAL A 116 20.44 7.70 -11.03
N ARG A 117 19.44 6.83 -10.89
CA ARG A 117 18.61 6.34 -11.98
C ARG A 117 17.21 6.94 -11.83
N LEU A 118 16.92 7.96 -12.62
CA LEU A 118 15.65 8.69 -12.59
C LEU A 118 14.73 8.18 -13.69
N PHE A 119 13.53 7.76 -13.35
CA PHE A 119 12.51 7.48 -14.37
C PHE A 119 12.18 8.76 -15.17
N GLU A 120 12.20 8.65 -16.49
CA GLU A 120 11.94 9.78 -17.40
C GLU A 120 10.53 10.34 -17.29
N PHE A 121 9.58 9.49 -16.88
CA PHE A 121 8.18 9.81 -16.68
C PHE A 121 7.58 8.95 -15.58
N LEU A 122 6.34 9.24 -15.16
CA LEU A 122 5.67 8.50 -14.09
C LEU A 122 5.63 6.99 -14.37
N ARG A 123 5.84 6.19 -13.33
CA ARG A 123 5.76 4.73 -13.38
C ARG A 123 5.13 4.18 -12.10
N PRO A 124 4.59 2.94 -12.16
CA PRO A 124 4.06 2.24 -11.00
C PRO A 124 5.07 2.06 -9.87
N THR A 125 4.61 2.15 -8.61
CA THR A 125 5.43 1.82 -7.43
C THR A 125 6.14 0.46 -7.54
N PRO A 126 5.51 -0.64 -8.00
CA PRO A 126 6.20 -1.92 -8.14
C PRO A 126 7.37 -1.88 -9.14
N GLU A 127 7.31 -1.04 -10.16
CA GLU A 127 8.43 -0.91 -11.10
C GLU A 127 9.65 -0.24 -10.47
N LEU A 128 9.45 0.69 -9.50
CA LEU A 128 10.55 1.19 -8.70
C LEU A 128 11.18 0.07 -7.85
N SER A 129 10.36 -0.72 -7.14
CA SER A 129 10.86 -1.86 -6.35
C SER A 129 11.66 -2.83 -7.23
N PHE A 130 11.16 -3.12 -8.43
CA PHE A 130 11.85 -3.90 -9.45
C PHE A 130 13.18 -3.25 -9.86
N ALA A 131 13.18 -1.96 -10.21
CA ALA A 131 14.38 -1.26 -10.67
C ALA A 131 15.49 -1.25 -9.61
N VAL A 132 15.15 -1.05 -8.32
CA VAL A 132 16.12 -1.14 -7.23
C VAL A 132 16.82 -2.51 -7.24
N ARG A 133 16.08 -3.59 -7.42
CA ARG A 133 16.59 -4.97 -7.45
C ARG A 133 17.32 -5.29 -8.74
N GLU A 134 16.73 -4.98 -9.89
CA GLU A 134 17.25 -5.30 -11.23
C GLU A 134 18.58 -4.61 -11.51
N TYR A 135 18.69 -3.32 -11.14
CA TYR A 135 19.93 -2.55 -11.35
C TYR A 135 20.87 -2.58 -10.14
N GLY A 136 20.52 -3.32 -9.08
CA GLY A 136 21.35 -3.43 -7.89
C GLY A 136 21.56 -2.10 -7.16
N CYS A 137 20.56 -1.22 -7.15
CA CYS A 137 20.64 0.06 -6.46
C CYS A 137 20.75 -0.14 -4.95
N GLN A 138 21.43 0.80 -4.27
CA GLN A 138 21.49 0.82 -2.81
C GLN A 138 20.14 1.17 -2.19
N ALA A 139 19.36 1.99 -2.90
CA ALA A 139 18.10 2.51 -2.39
C ALA A 139 17.16 2.95 -3.52
N GLY A 140 15.93 3.33 -3.14
CA GLY A 140 14.95 3.91 -4.05
C GLY A 140 14.13 5.00 -3.40
N VAL A 141 13.56 5.89 -4.21
CA VAL A 141 12.62 6.92 -3.80
C VAL A 141 11.45 6.93 -4.75
N ASN A 142 10.21 6.92 -4.22
CA ASN A 142 9.02 7.18 -5.00
C ASN A 142 8.30 8.42 -4.48
N VAL A 143 8.13 9.42 -5.34
CA VAL A 143 7.39 10.63 -5.03
C VAL A 143 5.91 10.37 -5.31
N THR A 144 5.18 10.05 -4.27
CA THR A 144 3.75 9.69 -4.33
C THR A 144 3.10 9.76 -2.95
N ALA A 145 1.81 10.10 -2.91
CA ALA A 145 0.96 9.93 -1.74
C ALA A 145 -0.08 8.80 -1.93
N SER A 146 0.16 7.85 -2.87
CA SER A 146 -0.74 6.73 -3.16
C SER A 146 -2.17 7.23 -3.47
N HIS A 147 -3.16 6.78 -2.74
CA HIS A 147 -4.59 7.10 -2.92
C HIS A 147 -5.10 8.31 -2.14
N ASN A 148 -4.23 9.10 -1.51
CA ASN A 148 -4.66 10.31 -0.79
C ASN A 148 -5.29 11.34 -1.74
N PRO A 149 -6.13 12.27 -1.24
CA PRO A 149 -6.66 13.39 -2.02
C PRO A 149 -5.56 14.22 -2.71
N LYS A 150 -5.97 15.03 -3.69
CA LYS A 150 -5.06 15.77 -4.59
C LYS A 150 -4.12 16.75 -3.90
N GLU A 151 -4.51 17.26 -2.73
CA GLU A 151 -3.72 18.21 -1.94
C GLU A 151 -2.47 17.61 -1.32
N TYR A 152 -2.37 16.25 -1.30
CA TYR A 152 -1.27 15.51 -0.69
C TYR A 152 -0.22 15.13 -1.71
N ASN A 153 1.04 15.10 -1.26
CA ASN A 153 2.12 14.37 -1.87
C ASN A 153 2.96 13.65 -0.80
N GLY A 154 3.91 12.84 -1.21
CA GLY A 154 4.74 12.08 -0.31
C GLY A 154 6.10 11.73 -0.91
N TYR A 155 6.94 11.16 -0.07
CA TYR A 155 8.32 10.76 -0.38
C TYR A 155 8.56 9.39 0.25
N LYS A 156 8.20 8.32 -0.48
CA LYS A 156 8.39 6.93 -0.04
C LYS A 156 9.83 6.52 -0.28
N VAL A 157 10.46 5.85 0.68
CA VAL A 157 11.86 5.46 0.63
C VAL A 157 11.99 3.94 0.70
N TYR A 158 12.89 3.40 -0.13
CA TYR A 158 13.16 1.98 -0.32
C TYR A 158 14.63 1.68 -0.07
N TRP A 159 14.94 0.46 0.36
CA TRP A 159 16.31 0.00 0.55
C TRP A 159 16.73 -1.02 -0.52
N ALA A 160 17.95 -1.52 -0.43
CA ALA A 160 18.61 -2.34 -1.45
C ALA A 160 17.87 -3.64 -1.83
N ASP A 161 16.99 -4.15 -0.98
CA ASP A 161 16.14 -5.30 -1.28
C ASP A 161 14.91 -4.96 -2.12
N GLY A 162 14.65 -3.67 -2.36
CA GLY A 162 13.46 -3.17 -3.07
C GLY A 162 12.21 -3.04 -2.18
N ALA A 163 12.34 -3.25 -0.87
CA ALA A 163 11.28 -3.02 0.11
C ALA A 163 11.35 -1.61 0.71
N GLN A 164 10.25 -1.17 1.32
CA GLN A 164 10.24 0.07 2.09
C GLN A 164 11.25 0.02 3.23
N LEU A 165 11.77 1.20 3.58
CA LEU A 165 12.91 1.40 4.46
C LEU A 165 12.76 0.68 5.82
N PRO A 166 13.76 -0.10 6.26
CA PRO A 166 13.80 -0.68 7.60
C PRO A 166 13.82 0.39 8.69
N PRO A 167 13.27 0.11 9.89
CA PRO A 167 13.17 1.10 10.98
C PRO A 167 14.49 1.73 11.40
N GLN A 168 15.60 0.98 11.39
CA GLN A 168 16.93 1.48 11.78
C GLN A 168 17.45 2.56 10.81
N HIS A 169 17.20 2.39 9.50
CA HIS A 169 17.61 3.39 8.50
C HIS A 169 16.69 4.61 8.53
N ALA A 170 15.38 4.42 8.78
CA ALA A 170 14.47 5.55 8.97
C ALA A 170 14.88 6.40 10.19
N ALA A 171 15.23 5.76 11.30
CA ALA A 171 15.75 6.45 12.49
C ALA A 171 17.06 7.19 12.22
N ALA A 172 17.98 6.58 11.46
CA ALA A 172 19.24 7.22 11.08
C ALA A 172 19.01 8.49 10.23
N ILE A 173 18.09 8.43 9.26
CA ILE A 173 17.72 9.60 8.46
C ILE A 173 17.10 10.68 9.35
N ALA A 174 16.14 10.31 10.22
CA ALA A 174 15.51 11.26 11.13
C ALA A 174 16.53 11.96 12.05
N ASP A 175 17.56 11.24 12.53
CA ASP A 175 18.65 11.80 13.32
C ASP A 175 19.51 12.80 12.50
N GLU A 176 19.89 12.44 11.27
CA GLU A 176 20.58 13.36 10.36
C GLU A 176 19.79 14.65 10.13
N LEU A 177 18.49 14.56 9.93
CA LEU A 177 17.62 15.71 9.69
C LEU A 177 17.63 16.72 10.85
N THR A 178 17.90 16.30 12.08
CA THR A 178 18.03 17.22 13.23
C THR A 178 19.24 18.13 13.14
N ARG A 179 20.23 17.81 12.31
CA ARG A 179 21.52 18.50 12.18
C ARG A 179 21.61 19.36 10.92
N ILE A 180 20.68 19.20 9.98
CA ILE A 180 20.70 19.85 8.68
C ILE A 180 19.81 21.10 8.70
N ASP A 181 20.35 22.28 8.45
CA ASP A 181 19.53 23.46 8.19
C ASP A 181 18.87 23.33 6.81
N ILE A 182 17.54 23.54 6.76
CA ILE A 182 16.72 23.27 5.58
C ILE A 182 17.09 24.12 4.35
N PHE A 183 17.70 25.30 4.54
CA PHE A 183 18.07 26.20 3.44
C PHE A 183 19.56 26.13 3.10
N THR A 184 20.43 26.06 4.11
CA THR A 184 21.90 26.19 3.94
C THR A 184 22.65 24.87 4.07
N GLY A 185 22.02 23.85 4.66
CA GLY A 185 22.62 22.54 4.90
C GLY A 185 22.47 21.55 3.76
N VAL A 186 21.82 21.91 2.67
CA VAL A 186 21.50 21.05 1.54
C VAL A 186 22.43 21.33 0.36
N GLN A 187 23.05 20.27 -0.20
CA GLN A 187 23.81 20.33 -1.43
C GLN A 187 22.93 19.92 -2.61
N SER A 188 22.88 20.73 -3.65
CA SER A 188 22.17 20.43 -4.89
C SER A 188 22.99 20.91 -6.08
N MET A 189 22.80 20.27 -7.23
CA MET A 189 23.44 20.70 -8.48
C MET A 189 22.39 20.89 -9.57
N ASP A 190 22.81 21.54 -10.64
CA ASP A 190 21.94 21.73 -11.80
C ASP A 190 21.60 20.40 -12.47
N TYR A 191 20.35 20.24 -12.88
CA TYR A 191 19.83 18.99 -13.45
C TYR A 191 20.49 18.65 -14.79
N GLU A 192 20.62 19.63 -15.68
CA GLU A 192 21.23 19.43 -17.02
C GLU A 192 22.73 19.13 -16.90
N GLN A 193 23.39 19.76 -15.94
CA GLN A 193 24.79 19.45 -15.62
C GLN A 193 24.92 18.02 -15.10
N ALA A 194 24.04 17.58 -14.19
CA ALA A 194 24.08 16.22 -13.63
C ALA A 194 23.86 15.14 -14.70
N LEU A 195 22.95 15.40 -15.67
CA LEU A 195 22.76 14.54 -16.84
C LEU A 195 24.01 14.51 -17.73
N ALA A 196 24.56 15.67 -18.05
CA ALA A 196 25.74 15.77 -18.91
C ALA A 196 26.99 15.10 -18.31
N GLU A 197 27.13 15.13 -16.97
CA GLU A 197 28.20 14.47 -16.23
C GLU A 197 27.94 12.96 -16.00
N GLY A 198 26.78 12.42 -16.42
CA GLY A 198 26.40 11.03 -16.20
C GLY A 198 26.14 10.66 -14.74
N ARG A 199 25.89 11.66 -13.88
CA ARG A 199 25.50 11.42 -12.47
C ARG A 199 24.04 11.03 -12.35
N ILE A 200 23.20 11.49 -13.28
CA ILE A 200 21.81 11.07 -13.45
C ILE A 200 21.71 10.32 -14.78
N GLU A 201 21.22 9.09 -14.72
CA GLU A 201 20.84 8.22 -15.83
C GLU A 201 19.33 8.16 -15.90
N LEU A 202 18.74 8.27 -17.11
CA LEU A 202 17.30 8.17 -17.28
C LEU A 202 16.88 6.70 -17.51
N LEU A 203 15.89 6.25 -16.74
CA LEU A 203 15.21 4.98 -16.93
C LEU A 203 13.93 5.19 -17.76
N GLY A 204 13.77 4.41 -18.82
CA GLY A 204 12.63 4.47 -19.72
C GLY A 204 12.16 3.08 -20.15
N GLU A 205 11.80 2.93 -21.42
CA GLU A 205 11.18 1.73 -21.99
C GLU A 205 11.99 0.44 -21.83
N ASP A 206 13.30 0.50 -21.61
CA ASP A 206 14.09 -0.71 -21.34
C ASP A 206 13.73 -1.31 -19.98
N CYS A 207 13.53 -0.46 -18.95
CA CYS A 207 13.04 -0.87 -17.66
C CYS A 207 11.63 -1.46 -17.76
N ASP A 208 10.73 -0.76 -18.47
CA ASP A 208 9.36 -1.23 -18.72
C ASP A 208 9.37 -2.65 -19.32
N ARG A 209 10.18 -2.91 -20.34
CA ARG A 209 10.27 -4.22 -20.99
C ARG A 209 10.74 -5.32 -20.06
N ARG A 210 11.76 -5.04 -19.23
CA ARG A 210 12.30 -5.99 -18.24
C ARG A 210 11.28 -6.29 -17.15
N PHE A 211 10.62 -5.26 -16.62
CA PHE A 211 9.54 -5.41 -15.65
C PHE A 211 8.40 -6.23 -16.24
N MET A 212 7.89 -5.88 -17.42
CA MET A 212 6.82 -6.59 -18.11
C MET A 212 7.16 -8.04 -18.46
N ALA A 213 8.44 -8.37 -18.70
CA ALA A 213 8.85 -9.76 -18.89
C ALA A 213 8.63 -10.60 -17.61
N ASN A 214 8.89 -10.03 -16.43
CA ASN A 214 8.60 -10.67 -15.15
C ASN A 214 7.09 -10.76 -14.90
N VAL A 215 6.35 -9.68 -15.13
CA VAL A 215 4.87 -9.65 -15.02
C VAL A 215 4.24 -10.76 -15.85
N MET A 216 4.57 -10.86 -17.14
CA MET A 216 4.03 -11.88 -18.04
C MET A 216 4.49 -13.30 -17.67
N GLY A 217 5.63 -13.46 -17.03
CA GLY A 217 6.12 -14.74 -16.48
C GLY A 217 5.21 -15.32 -15.39
N MET A 218 4.36 -14.50 -14.76
CA MET A 218 3.43 -14.94 -13.71
C MET A 218 2.17 -15.61 -14.26
N VAL A 219 1.86 -15.47 -15.54
CA VAL A 219 0.69 -16.11 -16.17
C VAL A 219 0.79 -17.64 -16.08
N ASN A 220 -0.30 -18.28 -15.69
CA ASN A 220 -0.39 -19.72 -15.51
C ASN A 220 -1.22 -20.43 -16.59
N ASP A 221 -2.22 -19.76 -17.17
CA ASP A 221 -3.20 -20.39 -18.07
C ASP A 221 -3.61 -19.50 -19.26
N TYR A 222 -2.68 -19.30 -20.19
CA TYR A 222 -2.96 -18.62 -21.47
C TYR A 222 -4.04 -19.31 -22.31
N GLU A 223 -4.11 -20.65 -22.25
CA GLU A 223 -5.03 -21.41 -23.10
C GLU A 223 -6.49 -21.18 -22.71
N THR A 224 -6.78 -21.06 -21.41
CA THR A 224 -8.15 -20.72 -20.97
C THR A 224 -8.53 -19.31 -21.37
N VAL A 225 -7.65 -18.33 -21.20
CA VAL A 225 -7.90 -16.95 -21.63
C VAL A 225 -8.18 -16.89 -23.12
N LYS A 226 -7.39 -17.58 -23.94
CA LYS A 226 -7.58 -17.66 -25.39
C LYS A 226 -8.92 -18.27 -25.80
N LYS A 227 -9.40 -19.27 -25.06
CA LYS A 227 -10.70 -19.91 -25.35
C LYS A 227 -11.88 -18.97 -25.16
N VAL A 228 -11.82 -18.04 -24.21
CA VAL A 228 -12.91 -17.09 -23.90
C VAL A 228 -12.68 -15.71 -24.48
N ALA A 229 -11.62 -15.51 -25.27
CA ALA A 229 -11.21 -14.19 -25.76
C ALA A 229 -12.26 -13.47 -26.63
N ASP A 230 -13.22 -14.19 -27.19
CA ASP A 230 -14.26 -13.63 -28.05
C ASP A 230 -15.52 -13.19 -27.28
N ASP A 231 -15.72 -13.67 -26.05
CA ASP A 231 -16.92 -13.40 -25.24
C ASP A 231 -16.61 -12.87 -23.83
N PHE A 232 -15.36 -12.91 -23.40
CA PHE A 232 -14.91 -12.30 -22.15
C PHE A 232 -14.30 -10.91 -22.42
N GLY A 233 -14.77 -9.92 -21.66
CA GLY A 233 -14.25 -8.56 -21.73
C GLY A 233 -14.29 -7.86 -20.38
N LEU A 234 -13.57 -6.74 -20.28
CA LEU A 234 -13.51 -5.95 -19.05
C LEU A 234 -13.31 -4.45 -19.35
N VAL A 235 -13.63 -3.64 -18.34
CA VAL A 235 -13.26 -2.24 -18.28
C VAL A 235 -12.07 -2.07 -17.32
N TYR A 236 -11.15 -1.20 -17.69
CA TYR A 236 -10.02 -0.79 -16.85
C TYR A 236 -10.03 0.72 -16.62
N THR A 237 -9.73 1.14 -15.39
CA THR A 237 -9.46 2.53 -15.02
C THR A 237 -8.23 2.66 -14.13
N PRO A 238 -7.28 3.55 -14.45
CA PRO A 238 -6.15 3.89 -13.60
C PRO A 238 -6.43 5.03 -12.63
N PHE A 239 -7.65 5.56 -12.53
CA PHE A 239 -7.97 6.78 -11.77
C PHE A 239 -6.96 7.91 -11.99
N HIS A 240 -6.65 8.23 -13.27
CA HIS A 240 -5.65 9.22 -13.70
C HIS A 240 -4.18 8.87 -13.40
N GLY A 241 -3.88 7.65 -12.91
CA GLY A 241 -2.59 7.25 -12.35
C GLY A 241 -1.67 6.47 -13.28
N CYS A 242 -0.59 5.96 -12.67
CA CYS A 242 0.55 5.32 -13.34
C CYS A 242 0.21 4.03 -14.09
N GLY A 243 -0.89 3.36 -13.74
CA GLY A 243 -1.30 2.12 -14.38
C GLY A 243 -1.72 2.26 -15.84
N TYR A 244 -1.92 3.48 -16.33
CA TYR A 244 -2.47 3.79 -17.66
C TYR A 244 -1.72 3.11 -18.83
N LYS A 245 -0.42 2.86 -18.71
CA LYS A 245 0.42 2.27 -19.76
C LYS A 245 0.57 0.75 -19.56
N LEU A 246 1.08 0.33 -18.41
CA LEU A 246 1.54 -1.05 -18.23
C LEU A 246 0.39 -2.03 -17.98
N VAL A 247 -0.70 -1.62 -17.33
CA VAL A 247 -1.85 -2.53 -17.09
C VAL A 247 -2.55 -2.87 -18.41
N PRO A 248 -2.95 -1.92 -19.28
CA PRO A 248 -3.52 -2.27 -20.58
C PRO A 248 -2.56 -3.08 -21.46
N GLU A 249 -1.25 -2.81 -21.41
CA GLU A 249 -0.25 -3.58 -22.13
C GLU A 249 -0.20 -5.03 -21.64
N ALA A 250 -0.18 -5.27 -20.31
CA ALA A 250 -0.20 -6.59 -19.73
C ALA A 250 -1.46 -7.38 -20.14
N LEU A 251 -2.63 -6.76 -20.07
CA LEU A 251 -3.92 -7.37 -20.44
C LEU A 251 -4.01 -7.68 -21.95
N THR A 252 -3.48 -6.80 -22.79
CA THR A 252 -3.39 -7.03 -24.24
C THR A 252 -2.46 -8.21 -24.54
N ARG A 253 -1.29 -8.28 -23.89
CA ARG A 253 -0.34 -9.40 -24.03
C ARG A 253 -0.89 -10.71 -23.49
N LEU A 254 -1.78 -10.67 -22.49
CA LEU A 254 -2.51 -11.84 -21.97
C LEU A 254 -3.47 -12.41 -23.03
N GLY A 255 -3.89 -11.60 -23.99
CA GLY A 255 -4.78 -12.00 -25.08
C GLY A 255 -6.23 -11.52 -24.95
N ILE A 256 -6.48 -10.56 -24.07
CA ILE A 256 -7.81 -9.96 -23.92
C ILE A 256 -8.15 -9.12 -25.17
N LYS A 257 -9.21 -9.50 -25.89
CA LYS A 257 -9.68 -8.79 -27.09
C LYS A 257 -10.65 -7.64 -26.78
N HIS A 258 -11.47 -7.81 -25.74
CA HIS A 258 -12.49 -6.84 -25.33
C HIS A 258 -12.04 -6.09 -24.07
N LEU A 259 -10.92 -5.38 -24.18
CA LEU A 259 -10.41 -4.46 -23.18
C LEU A 259 -10.90 -3.05 -23.48
N TYR A 260 -11.64 -2.45 -22.56
CA TYR A 260 -12.14 -1.09 -22.66
C TYR A 260 -11.54 -0.25 -21.52
N CYS A 261 -10.72 0.73 -21.87
CA CYS A 261 -10.17 1.67 -20.91
C CYS A 261 -11.09 2.89 -20.79
N GLU A 262 -11.41 3.31 -19.55
CA GLU A 262 -12.27 4.49 -19.34
C GLU A 262 -11.54 5.77 -19.80
N PRO A 263 -11.98 6.43 -20.88
CA PRO A 263 -11.15 7.43 -21.56
C PRO A 263 -10.90 8.70 -20.75
N LYS A 264 -11.82 9.11 -19.87
CA LYS A 264 -11.63 10.30 -19.03
C LYS A 264 -10.63 10.05 -17.89
N GLN A 265 -10.61 8.83 -17.35
CA GLN A 265 -9.71 8.44 -16.27
C GLN A 265 -8.34 7.91 -16.77
N MET A 266 -8.21 7.64 -18.07
CA MET A 266 -6.91 7.36 -18.71
C MET A 266 -6.06 8.61 -18.91
N VAL A 267 -6.65 9.81 -18.79
CA VAL A 267 -5.91 11.08 -18.82
C VAL A 267 -5.13 11.24 -17.51
N ILE A 268 -3.81 11.40 -17.63
CA ILE A 268 -2.95 11.66 -16.47
C ILE A 268 -3.25 13.07 -15.95
N ASP A 269 -3.71 13.16 -14.71
CA ASP A 269 -4.08 14.43 -14.09
C ASP A 269 -3.96 14.36 -12.55
N GLY A 270 -3.06 15.16 -12.00
CA GLY A 270 -2.83 15.24 -10.55
C GLY A 270 -3.95 15.89 -9.75
N ASP A 271 -4.92 16.52 -10.42
CA ASP A 271 -6.12 17.07 -9.79
C ASP A 271 -7.25 16.05 -9.62
N PHE A 272 -7.12 14.85 -10.21
CA PHE A 272 -8.12 13.78 -10.14
C PHE A 272 -9.56 14.25 -10.41
N PRO A 273 -9.85 14.93 -11.55
CA PRO A 273 -11.10 15.68 -11.74
C PRO A 273 -12.36 14.82 -11.74
N THR A 274 -12.25 13.51 -11.90
CA THR A 274 -13.39 12.59 -11.91
C THR A 274 -13.55 11.79 -10.62
N VAL A 275 -12.61 11.87 -9.67
CA VAL A 275 -12.67 11.11 -8.41
C VAL A 275 -12.24 11.99 -7.24
N ALA A 276 -13.05 12.08 -6.20
CA ALA A 276 -12.72 12.83 -4.99
C ALA A 276 -11.58 12.17 -4.19
N SER A 277 -11.52 10.84 -4.22
CA SER A 277 -10.45 10.02 -3.64
C SER A 277 -10.13 8.89 -4.60
N PRO A 278 -8.94 8.87 -5.20
CA PRO A 278 -8.54 7.85 -6.19
C PRO A 278 -8.13 6.53 -5.50
N ASN A 279 -8.98 6.02 -4.63
CA ASN A 279 -8.78 4.80 -3.85
C ASN A 279 -9.71 3.70 -4.35
N PRO A 280 -9.22 2.56 -4.85
CA PRO A 280 -10.04 1.46 -5.33
C PRO A 280 -10.87 0.77 -4.23
N GLU A 281 -10.66 1.11 -2.95
CA GLU A 281 -11.57 0.74 -1.86
C GLU A 281 -12.91 1.50 -1.91
N ASN A 282 -12.97 2.63 -2.62
CA ASN A 282 -14.14 3.51 -2.70
C ASN A 282 -14.94 3.22 -3.98
N PRO A 283 -16.08 2.52 -3.89
CA PRO A 283 -16.87 2.14 -5.07
C PRO A 283 -17.34 3.33 -5.92
N GLU A 284 -17.56 4.50 -5.29
CA GLU A 284 -17.99 5.71 -5.97
C GLU A 284 -17.00 6.21 -7.04
N GLY A 285 -15.72 5.88 -6.96
CA GLY A 285 -14.72 6.22 -7.98
C GLY A 285 -14.94 5.50 -9.31
N PHE A 286 -15.66 4.37 -9.29
CA PHE A 286 -15.88 3.51 -10.46
C PHE A 286 -17.05 3.93 -11.33
N TYR A 287 -17.81 4.98 -11.01
CA TYR A 287 -19.06 5.31 -11.71
C TYR A 287 -18.93 5.42 -13.24
N LEU A 288 -17.85 6.05 -13.75
CA LEU A 288 -17.59 6.14 -15.21
C LEU A 288 -17.24 4.77 -15.81
N ALA A 289 -16.47 3.97 -15.12
CA ALA A 289 -16.12 2.63 -15.54
C ALA A 289 -17.35 1.70 -15.54
N ILE A 290 -18.27 1.88 -14.59
CA ILE A 290 -19.54 1.14 -14.52
C ILE A 290 -20.43 1.52 -15.71
N ASP A 291 -20.54 2.82 -16.04
CA ASP A 291 -21.33 3.27 -17.19
C ASP A 291 -20.76 2.69 -18.50
N LEU A 292 -19.44 2.71 -18.66
CA LEU A 292 -18.77 2.12 -19.80
C LEU A 292 -18.97 0.60 -19.86
N ALA A 293 -18.90 -0.10 -18.73
CA ALA A 293 -19.12 -1.54 -18.67
C ALA A 293 -20.56 -1.92 -19.04
N LYS A 294 -21.55 -1.12 -18.61
CA LYS A 294 -22.95 -1.27 -19.04
C LYS A 294 -23.11 -1.04 -20.55
N GLU A 295 -22.46 0.00 -21.11
CA GLU A 295 -22.48 0.29 -22.55
C GLU A 295 -21.88 -0.85 -23.37
N LYS A 296 -20.72 -1.37 -22.94
CA LYS A 296 -19.98 -2.44 -23.64
C LYS A 296 -20.50 -3.83 -23.31
N ASN A 297 -21.45 -3.95 -22.40
CA ASN A 297 -22.02 -5.20 -21.90
C ASN A 297 -20.94 -6.19 -21.41
N VAL A 298 -20.03 -5.71 -20.56
CA VAL A 298 -19.04 -6.53 -19.85
C VAL A 298 -19.33 -6.54 -18.36
N ASP A 299 -18.87 -7.58 -17.66
CA ASP A 299 -19.28 -7.87 -16.28
C ASP A 299 -18.17 -7.67 -15.25
N PHE A 300 -16.97 -7.30 -15.71
CA PHE A 300 -15.78 -7.19 -14.87
C PHE A 300 -15.08 -5.84 -15.07
N ILE A 301 -14.72 -5.18 -13.98
CA ILE A 301 -14.02 -3.90 -13.97
C ILE A 301 -12.82 -3.99 -13.04
N LEU A 302 -11.67 -3.46 -13.49
CA LEU A 302 -10.45 -3.25 -12.71
C LEU A 302 -10.21 -1.75 -12.51
N GLY A 303 -9.81 -1.36 -11.30
CA GLY A 303 -9.36 0.01 -11.01
C GLY A 303 -8.10 0.00 -10.16
N THR A 304 -7.06 0.75 -10.59
CA THR A 304 -5.81 0.90 -9.85
C THR A 304 -5.69 2.31 -9.26
N ASP A 305 -5.05 2.42 -8.10
CA ASP A 305 -4.74 3.72 -7.49
C ASP A 305 -3.63 4.48 -8.23
N PRO A 306 -3.38 5.77 -7.91
CA PRO A 306 -2.47 6.62 -8.69
C PRO A 306 -1.05 6.10 -8.86
N ASP A 307 -0.46 5.43 -7.88
CA ASP A 307 0.88 4.85 -7.97
C ASP A 307 0.86 3.35 -8.30
N SER A 308 -0.34 2.82 -8.63
CA SER A 308 -0.55 1.46 -9.14
C SER A 308 0.01 0.36 -8.25
N ASP A 309 -0.07 0.56 -6.93
CA ASP A 309 0.29 -0.46 -5.94
C ASP A 309 -0.96 -1.20 -5.41
N ARG A 310 -2.18 -0.68 -5.64
CA ARG A 310 -3.46 -1.30 -5.28
C ARG A 310 -4.36 -1.49 -6.49
N VAL A 311 -5.17 -2.55 -6.46
CA VAL A 311 -6.19 -2.82 -7.46
C VAL A 311 -7.48 -3.28 -6.81
N GLY A 312 -8.59 -2.64 -7.16
CA GLY A 312 -9.96 -3.04 -6.81
C GLY A 312 -10.71 -3.59 -8.02
N ILE A 313 -11.69 -4.44 -7.75
CA ILE A 313 -12.54 -5.02 -8.78
C ILE A 313 -14.02 -4.77 -8.48
N MET A 314 -14.78 -4.51 -9.54
CA MET A 314 -16.25 -4.45 -9.52
C MET A 314 -16.78 -5.55 -10.44
N VAL A 315 -17.81 -6.25 -10.01
CA VAL A 315 -18.38 -7.39 -10.73
C VAL A 315 -19.90 -7.18 -10.84
N ARG A 316 -20.45 -7.48 -12.00
CA ARG A 316 -21.91 -7.43 -12.19
C ARG A 316 -22.57 -8.59 -11.46
N ASN A 317 -23.54 -8.26 -10.62
CA ASN A 317 -24.33 -9.24 -9.90
C ASN A 317 -25.53 -9.77 -10.75
N LYS A 318 -26.29 -10.72 -10.20
CA LYS A 318 -27.45 -11.32 -10.90
C LYS A 318 -28.60 -10.34 -11.15
N SER A 319 -28.66 -9.20 -10.45
CA SER A 319 -29.64 -8.13 -10.69
C SER A 319 -29.19 -7.14 -11.76
N GLY A 320 -27.97 -7.28 -12.30
CA GLY A 320 -27.38 -6.40 -13.31
C GLY A 320 -26.62 -5.20 -12.77
N GLU A 321 -26.51 -5.07 -11.44
CA GLU A 321 -25.77 -4.01 -10.78
C GLU A 321 -24.33 -4.42 -10.50
N PHE A 322 -23.41 -3.44 -10.50
CA PHE A 322 -22.01 -3.66 -10.17
C PHE A 322 -21.77 -3.52 -8.67
N GLU A 323 -21.14 -4.51 -8.08
CA GLU A 323 -20.77 -4.53 -6.66
C GLU A 323 -19.26 -4.72 -6.50
N PRO A 324 -18.64 -4.08 -5.47
CA PRO A 324 -17.24 -4.30 -5.17
C PRO A 324 -17.02 -5.70 -4.59
N VAL A 325 -15.93 -6.35 -5.00
CA VAL A 325 -15.38 -7.50 -4.29
C VAL A 325 -14.32 -6.96 -3.33
N THR A 326 -14.49 -7.17 -2.02
CA THR A 326 -13.58 -6.59 -1.02
C THR A 326 -12.15 -7.11 -1.18
N GLY A 327 -11.16 -6.41 -0.62
CA GLY A 327 -9.77 -6.85 -0.66
C GLY A 327 -9.56 -8.24 -0.03
N ASN A 328 -10.28 -8.54 1.06
CA ASN A 328 -10.29 -9.88 1.66
C ASN A 328 -10.85 -10.94 0.71
N GLN A 329 -11.99 -10.67 0.10
CA GLN A 329 -12.63 -11.58 -0.86
C GLN A 329 -11.79 -11.79 -2.12
N THR A 330 -11.26 -10.70 -2.67
CA THR A 330 -10.37 -10.73 -3.83
C THR A 330 -9.10 -11.54 -3.53
N GLY A 331 -8.52 -11.34 -2.33
CA GLY A 331 -7.32 -12.05 -1.91
C GLY A 331 -7.53 -13.57 -1.78
N VAL A 332 -8.63 -14.02 -1.20
CA VAL A 332 -8.91 -15.47 -1.09
C VAL A 332 -9.25 -16.11 -2.42
N LEU A 333 -9.99 -15.40 -3.30
CA LEU A 333 -10.27 -15.85 -4.66
C LEU A 333 -8.96 -16.03 -5.44
N LEU A 334 -8.09 -15.03 -5.39
CA LEU A 334 -6.81 -15.07 -6.11
C LEU A 334 -5.88 -16.12 -5.54
N LEU A 335 -5.82 -16.31 -4.21
CA LEU A 335 -5.00 -17.34 -3.56
C LEU A 335 -5.44 -18.74 -3.99
N ASP A 336 -6.73 -19.08 -3.89
CA ASP A 336 -7.26 -20.40 -4.29
C ASP A 336 -7.02 -20.64 -5.79
N TYR A 337 -7.28 -19.62 -6.63
CA TYR A 337 -7.02 -19.70 -8.07
C TYR A 337 -5.54 -19.96 -8.37
N LEU A 338 -4.62 -19.18 -7.79
CA LEU A 338 -3.17 -19.32 -8.02
C LEU A 338 -2.67 -20.72 -7.64
N ILE A 339 -3.07 -21.22 -6.48
CA ILE A 339 -2.69 -22.57 -6.05
C ILE A 339 -3.15 -23.61 -7.08
N GLY A 340 -4.42 -23.52 -7.50
CA GLY A 340 -4.99 -24.44 -8.50
C GLY A 340 -4.31 -24.31 -9.87
N ALA A 341 -4.08 -23.10 -10.34
CA ALA A 341 -3.45 -22.82 -11.63
C ALA A 341 -1.99 -23.27 -11.65
N MET A 342 -1.21 -22.98 -10.60
CA MET A 342 0.18 -23.42 -10.46
C MET A 342 0.29 -24.95 -10.38
N LYS A 343 -0.64 -25.63 -9.69
CA LYS A 343 -0.71 -27.11 -9.67
C LYS A 343 -0.94 -27.65 -11.08
N ARG A 344 -1.93 -27.11 -11.83
CA ARG A 344 -2.21 -27.54 -13.22
C ARG A 344 -1.03 -27.29 -14.16
N ALA A 345 -0.33 -26.16 -13.97
CA ALA A 345 0.84 -25.79 -14.78
C ALA A 345 2.14 -26.49 -14.33
N GLY A 346 2.14 -27.26 -13.24
CA GLY A 346 3.36 -27.87 -12.69
C GLY A 346 4.37 -26.85 -12.14
N LYS A 347 3.91 -25.65 -11.76
CA LYS A 347 4.73 -24.53 -11.28
C LYS A 347 4.67 -24.33 -9.75
N LEU A 348 3.85 -25.10 -9.03
CA LEU A 348 3.75 -24.93 -7.58
C LEU A 348 5.08 -25.35 -6.93
N PRO A 349 5.72 -24.50 -6.12
CA PRO A 349 6.97 -24.84 -5.42
C PRO A 349 6.79 -26.03 -4.48
N GLU A 350 7.89 -26.66 -4.10
CA GLU A 350 7.87 -27.80 -3.16
C GLU A 350 7.39 -27.40 -1.75
N LYS A 351 7.77 -26.21 -1.30
CA LYS A 351 7.40 -25.64 0.01
C LYS A 351 6.71 -24.28 -0.16
N PRO A 352 5.48 -24.27 -0.70
CA PRO A 352 4.80 -23.01 -0.97
C PRO A 352 4.30 -22.37 0.32
N ALA A 353 4.30 -21.02 0.36
CA ALA A 353 3.73 -20.26 1.45
C ALA A 353 2.91 -19.07 0.95
N ALA A 354 1.99 -18.61 1.80
CA ALA A 354 1.27 -17.37 1.66
C ALA A 354 1.51 -16.46 2.87
N LEU A 355 1.51 -15.15 2.64
CA LEU A 355 1.60 -14.15 3.71
C LEU A 355 0.33 -13.32 3.76
N LYS A 356 -0.14 -13.01 4.97
CA LYS A 356 -1.26 -12.10 5.22
C LYS A 356 -0.97 -11.23 6.45
N THR A 357 -1.74 -10.15 6.63
CA THR A 357 -1.64 -9.39 7.87
C THR A 357 -2.48 -10.01 8.99
N ILE A 358 -2.19 -9.60 10.24
CA ILE A 358 -2.97 -9.99 11.43
C ILE A 358 -4.43 -9.49 11.39
N VAL A 359 -4.77 -8.58 10.48
CA VAL A 359 -6.13 -8.04 10.28
C VAL A 359 -6.77 -8.48 8.96
N THR A 360 -6.05 -9.26 8.15
CA THR A 360 -6.56 -9.91 6.93
C THR A 360 -7.32 -11.19 7.30
N THR A 361 -8.34 -11.54 6.52
CA THR A 361 -9.24 -12.68 6.79
C THR A 361 -8.53 -13.98 7.13
N GLU A 362 -9.04 -14.72 8.12
CA GLU A 362 -8.57 -16.07 8.44
C GLU A 362 -8.97 -17.12 7.38
N MET A 363 -9.86 -16.77 6.46
CA MET A 363 -10.17 -17.62 5.30
C MET A 363 -8.92 -17.89 4.46
N ALA A 364 -8.01 -16.91 4.34
CA ALA A 364 -6.75 -17.12 3.62
C ALA A 364 -5.90 -18.24 4.23
N ARG A 365 -5.84 -18.32 5.56
CA ARG A 365 -5.17 -19.41 6.27
C ARG A 365 -5.86 -20.73 5.98
N ALA A 366 -7.19 -20.77 6.05
CA ALA A 366 -7.96 -21.99 5.77
C ALA A 366 -7.74 -22.48 4.33
N VAL A 367 -7.69 -21.58 3.35
CA VAL A 367 -7.37 -21.91 1.95
C VAL A 367 -5.95 -22.44 1.82
N ALA A 368 -4.96 -21.77 2.40
CA ALA A 368 -3.56 -22.16 2.33
C ALA A 368 -3.34 -23.56 2.94
N GLU A 369 -3.73 -23.75 4.19
CA GLU A 369 -3.53 -25.01 4.93
C GLU A 369 -4.24 -26.19 4.28
N ALA A 370 -5.49 -26.01 3.81
CA ALA A 370 -6.23 -27.05 3.10
C ALA A 370 -5.58 -27.47 1.77
N ASN A 371 -4.70 -26.64 1.23
CA ASN A 371 -3.96 -26.90 -0.01
C ASN A 371 -2.48 -27.26 0.22
N GLY A 372 -2.04 -27.40 1.48
CA GLY A 372 -0.69 -27.79 1.85
C GLY A 372 0.33 -26.65 1.81
N LEU A 373 -0.11 -25.40 1.96
CA LEU A 373 0.75 -24.22 2.08
C LEU A 373 0.90 -23.81 3.54
N ASP A 374 2.10 -23.35 3.90
CA ASP A 374 2.27 -22.59 5.13
C ASP A 374 1.65 -21.18 4.98
N CYS A 375 1.00 -20.68 6.04
CA CYS A 375 0.43 -19.33 6.05
C CYS A 375 0.99 -18.55 7.23
N TYR A 376 1.67 -17.43 6.95
CA TYR A 376 2.29 -16.59 7.97
C TYR A 376 1.56 -15.27 8.11
N ASP A 377 1.40 -14.84 9.37
CA ASP A 377 0.90 -13.51 9.72
C ASP A 377 2.05 -12.51 9.82
N THR A 378 1.81 -11.29 9.38
CA THR A 378 2.70 -10.13 9.59
C THR A 378 1.91 -8.97 10.18
N PHE A 379 2.58 -7.94 10.65
CA PHE A 379 1.92 -6.66 10.88
C PHE A 379 1.43 -6.05 9.58
N THR A 380 0.52 -5.08 9.68
CA THR A 380 0.05 -4.29 8.53
C THR A 380 1.19 -3.45 7.96
N GLY A 381 1.31 -3.45 6.64
CA GLY A 381 2.36 -2.78 5.87
C GLY A 381 3.25 -3.77 5.14
N PHE A 382 3.37 -3.61 3.82
CA PHE A 382 4.10 -4.55 2.95
C PHE A 382 5.57 -4.72 3.30
N LYS A 383 6.19 -3.73 3.99
CA LYS A 383 7.56 -3.88 4.51
C LYS A 383 7.73 -5.11 5.40
N PHE A 384 6.73 -5.44 6.24
CA PHE A 384 6.79 -6.63 7.10
C PHE A 384 6.58 -7.93 6.32
N MET A 385 5.78 -7.88 5.24
CA MET A 385 5.66 -9.02 4.32
C MET A 385 6.95 -9.23 3.55
N ALA A 386 7.59 -8.16 3.05
CA ALA A 386 8.87 -8.23 2.36
C ALA A 386 9.98 -8.75 3.28
N GLU A 387 10.05 -8.27 4.53
CA GLU A 387 10.98 -8.78 5.55
C GLU A 387 10.77 -10.28 5.79
N LYS A 388 9.51 -10.71 5.98
CA LYS A 388 9.19 -12.12 6.19
C LYS A 388 9.49 -12.97 4.97
N MET A 389 9.24 -12.46 3.77
CA MET A 389 9.59 -13.13 2.52
C MET A 389 11.11 -13.31 2.41
N ASN A 390 11.89 -12.26 2.67
CA ASN A 390 13.35 -12.33 2.67
C ASN A 390 13.88 -13.34 3.73
N GLU A 391 13.30 -13.35 4.93
CA GLU A 391 13.64 -14.31 5.99
C GLU A 391 13.43 -15.77 5.51
N LEU A 392 12.27 -16.06 4.93
CA LEU A 392 11.91 -17.39 4.49
C LEU A 392 12.78 -17.87 3.31
N GLU A 393 13.04 -16.99 2.34
CA GLU A 393 13.87 -17.27 1.18
C GLU A 393 15.33 -17.49 1.58
N ASN A 394 15.90 -16.60 2.40
CA ASN A 394 17.31 -16.68 2.86
C ASN A 394 17.54 -17.95 3.70
N ALA A 395 16.53 -18.39 4.45
CA ALA A 395 16.59 -19.62 5.21
C ALA A 395 16.34 -20.89 4.37
N GLY A 396 15.98 -20.76 3.08
CA GLY A 396 15.55 -21.89 2.24
C GLY A 396 14.35 -22.66 2.80
N LYS A 397 13.50 -21.96 3.58
CA LYS A 397 12.39 -22.58 4.31
C LYS A 397 11.16 -22.72 3.43
N ASN A 398 10.73 -21.62 2.81
CA ASN A 398 9.54 -21.57 1.96
C ASN A 398 9.76 -20.67 0.74
N THR A 399 8.99 -20.94 -0.31
CA THR A 399 8.79 -20.03 -1.44
C THR A 399 7.42 -19.36 -1.30
N VAL A 400 7.40 -18.06 -1.09
CA VAL A 400 6.16 -17.29 -0.95
C VAL A 400 5.55 -17.08 -2.34
N ILE A 401 4.37 -17.63 -2.58
CA ILE A 401 3.69 -17.51 -3.87
C ILE A 401 2.71 -16.34 -3.91
N PHE A 402 2.24 -15.88 -2.75
CA PHE A 402 1.26 -14.81 -2.64
C PHE A 402 1.34 -14.10 -1.28
N SER A 403 1.27 -12.78 -1.33
CA SER A 403 1.16 -11.93 -0.14
C SER A 403 0.09 -10.87 -0.38
N TYR A 404 -0.75 -10.58 0.62
CA TYR A 404 -1.77 -9.55 0.45
C TYR A 404 -2.26 -8.92 1.74
N GLU A 405 -2.78 -7.71 1.60
CA GLU A 405 -3.49 -6.95 2.63
C GLU A 405 -4.96 -6.79 2.26
N GLU A 406 -5.82 -6.72 3.28
CA GLU A 406 -7.26 -6.45 3.13
C GLU A 406 -7.55 -5.12 2.42
N SER A 407 -6.57 -4.21 2.40
CA SER A 407 -6.63 -2.89 1.78
C SER A 407 -6.25 -2.90 0.29
N TYR A 408 -6.57 -3.98 -0.44
CA TYR A 408 -6.44 -4.09 -1.90
C TYR A 408 -4.99 -4.11 -2.42
N GLY A 409 -4.02 -4.41 -1.58
CA GLY A 409 -2.62 -4.60 -1.95
C GLY A 409 -2.26 -6.07 -2.09
N TYR A 410 -1.67 -6.45 -3.22
CA TYR A 410 -1.29 -7.81 -3.54
C TYR A 410 0.14 -7.85 -4.09
N MET A 411 0.89 -8.91 -3.78
CA MET A 411 2.22 -9.15 -4.31
C MET A 411 2.35 -10.62 -4.74
N ILE A 412 2.72 -10.84 -5.99
CA ILE A 412 2.96 -12.14 -6.58
C ILE A 412 4.33 -12.09 -7.27
N GLY A 413 5.10 -13.16 -7.14
CA GLY A 413 6.46 -13.24 -7.69
C GLY A 413 7.54 -12.70 -6.75
N HIS A 414 8.80 -12.82 -7.20
CA HIS A 414 9.99 -12.55 -6.39
C HIS A 414 10.79 -11.32 -6.86
N TYR A 415 10.37 -10.69 -7.94
CA TYR A 415 11.07 -9.57 -8.58
C TYR A 415 10.76 -8.21 -7.95
N VAL A 416 9.72 -8.12 -7.11
CA VAL A 416 9.34 -6.94 -6.32
C VAL A 416 9.31 -7.25 -4.82
N ARG A 417 9.28 -6.20 -3.99
CA ARG A 417 9.14 -6.27 -2.53
C ARG A 417 8.11 -5.27 -1.99
N ASP A 418 7.22 -4.83 -2.85
CA ASP A 418 6.03 -4.05 -2.49
C ASP A 418 4.83 -4.55 -3.30
N LYS A 419 3.65 -4.02 -3.01
CA LYS A 419 2.40 -4.29 -3.72
C LYS A 419 2.56 -4.03 -5.22
N ASP A 420 2.01 -4.91 -6.02
CA ASP A 420 2.08 -4.84 -7.48
C ASP A 420 0.69 -4.96 -8.11
N ALA A 421 0.07 -3.82 -8.40
CA ALA A 421 -1.23 -3.80 -9.05
C ALA A 421 -1.16 -4.15 -10.55
N VAL A 422 0.00 -4.08 -11.19
CA VAL A 422 0.16 -4.50 -12.60
C VAL A 422 0.02 -6.02 -12.71
N THR A 423 0.80 -6.76 -11.93
CA THR A 423 0.73 -8.23 -11.89
C THR A 423 -0.59 -8.70 -11.30
N ALA A 424 -1.08 -8.03 -10.25
CA ALA A 424 -2.38 -8.39 -9.67
C ALA A 424 -3.51 -8.19 -10.68
N SER A 425 -3.54 -7.10 -11.45
CA SER A 425 -4.53 -6.88 -12.52
C SER A 425 -4.48 -7.97 -13.59
N LEU A 426 -3.27 -8.35 -14.00
CA LEU A 426 -3.05 -9.45 -14.96
C LEU A 426 -3.66 -10.76 -14.46
N LEU A 427 -3.33 -11.16 -13.22
CA LEU A 427 -3.75 -12.44 -12.64
C LEU A 427 -5.21 -12.45 -12.18
N LEU A 428 -5.76 -11.31 -11.77
CA LEU A 428 -7.21 -11.16 -11.53
C LEU A 428 -8.01 -11.32 -12.82
N THR A 429 -7.47 -10.84 -13.94
CA THR A 429 -8.10 -11.02 -15.26
C THR A 429 -8.00 -12.47 -15.72
N GLU A 430 -6.84 -13.13 -15.56
CA GLU A 430 -6.68 -14.56 -15.84
C GLU A 430 -7.66 -15.40 -15.00
N MET A 431 -7.78 -15.11 -13.71
CA MET A 431 -8.72 -15.76 -12.80
C MET A 431 -10.17 -15.54 -13.25
N ALA A 432 -10.57 -14.30 -13.56
CA ALA A 432 -11.92 -14.00 -14.01
C ALA A 432 -12.27 -14.72 -15.31
N ALA A 433 -11.35 -14.75 -16.28
CA ALA A 433 -11.49 -15.51 -17.53
C ALA A 433 -11.62 -17.02 -17.29
N TRP A 434 -10.86 -17.56 -16.31
CA TRP A 434 -10.93 -18.97 -15.94
C TRP A 434 -12.30 -19.34 -15.34
N TYR A 435 -12.87 -18.52 -14.45
CA TYR A 435 -14.20 -18.74 -13.91
C TYR A 435 -15.28 -18.54 -14.98
N HIS A 436 -15.14 -17.54 -15.85
CA HIS A 436 -16.03 -17.30 -16.97
C HIS A 436 -16.10 -18.54 -17.89
N ALA A 437 -14.95 -19.17 -18.21
CA ALA A 437 -14.88 -20.40 -19.00
C ALA A 437 -15.66 -21.57 -18.39
N GLN A 438 -15.97 -21.53 -17.10
CA GLN A 438 -16.78 -22.51 -16.37
C GLN A 438 -18.23 -22.09 -16.20
N GLY A 439 -18.64 -20.94 -16.79
CA GLY A 439 -19.98 -20.37 -16.64
C GLY A 439 -20.27 -19.81 -15.24
N MET A 440 -19.23 -19.42 -14.50
CA MET A 440 -19.31 -18.86 -13.15
C MET A 440 -18.98 -17.38 -13.13
N THR A 441 -19.73 -16.61 -12.36
CA THR A 441 -19.33 -15.28 -11.92
C THR A 441 -18.33 -15.38 -10.77
N LEU A 442 -17.59 -14.29 -10.46
CA LEU A 442 -16.72 -14.26 -9.28
C LEU A 442 -17.50 -14.37 -7.96
N PHE A 443 -18.76 -13.95 -7.93
CA PHE A 443 -19.63 -14.17 -6.76
C PHE A 443 -20.03 -15.64 -6.58
N ASP A 444 -20.28 -16.39 -7.68
CA ASP A 444 -20.51 -17.82 -7.62
C ASP A 444 -19.24 -18.56 -7.17
N ALA A 445 -18.06 -18.12 -7.65
CA ALA A 445 -16.78 -18.63 -7.20
C ALA A 445 -16.55 -18.39 -5.71
N LEU A 446 -16.76 -17.14 -5.24
CA LEU A 446 -16.62 -16.79 -3.84
C LEU A 446 -17.55 -17.61 -2.94
N ARG A 447 -18.80 -17.79 -3.36
CA ARG A 447 -19.75 -18.64 -2.66
C ARG A 447 -19.25 -20.07 -2.54
N SER A 448 -18.72 -20.66 -3.61
CA SER A 448 -18.11 -21.98 -3.60
C SER A 448 -16.95 -22.11 -2.62
N LEU A 449 -16.14 -21.04 -2.48
CA LEU A 449 -15.06 -20.99 -1.49
C LEU A 449 -15.61 -20.93 -0.06
N TYR A 450 -16.68 -20.17 0.20
CA TYR A 450 -17.33 -20.16 1.51
C TYR A 450 -17.90 -21.53 1.88
N GLU A 451 -18.54 -22.22 0.94
CA GLU A 451 -19.08 -23.57 1.12
C GLU A 451 -17.95 -24.58 1.41
N LYS A 452 -16.78 -24.39 0.78
CA LYS A 452 -15.63 -25.29 0.90
C LYS A 452 -14.81 -25.06 2.17
N TYR A 453 -14.53 -23.79 2.53
CA TYR A 453 -13.57 -23.43 3.59
C TYR A 453 -14.23 -22.85 4.84
N GLY A 454 -15.49 -22.43 4.76
CA GLY A 454 -16.27 -21.82 5.84
C GLY A 454 -16.73 -20.40 5.53
N TRP A 455 -17.79 -19.97 6.20
CA TRP A 455 -18.41 -18.67 6.00
C TRP A 455 -17.71 -17.60 6.85
N TYR A 456 -16.62 -17.05 6.31
CA TYR A 456 -15.87 -15.96 6.93
C TYR A 456 -16.50 -14.60 6.59
N GLY A 457 -16.35 -13.64 7.50
CA GLY A 457 -16.82 -12.28 7.32
C GLY A 457 -15.93 -11.28 8.06
N GLU A 458 -15.72 -10.13 7.46
CA GLU A 458 -14.86 -9.07 7.96
C GLU A 458 -15.59 -7.72 7.94
N LYS A 459 -15.35 -6.91 8.97
CA LYS A 459 -15.83 -5.52 9.04
C LYS A 459 -14.84 -4.66 9.80
N THR A 460 -14.54 -3.49 9.26
CA THR A 460 -13.65 -2.52 9.91
C THR A 460 -14.47 -1.33 10.38
N HIS A 461 -14.26 -0.93 11.64
CA HIS A 461 -14.81 0.29 12.21
C HIS A 461 -13.70 1.30 12.49
N ASN A 462 -13.93 2.56 12.15
CA ASN A 462 -13.06 3.68 12.48
C ASN A 462 -13.68 4.46 13.64
N LEU A 463 -13.08 4.37 14.83
CA LEU A 463 -13.43 5.19 15.99
C LEU A 463 -12.63 6.49 15.90
N VAL A 464 -13.23 7.54 15.38
CA VAL A 464 -12.61 8.86 15.25
C VAL A 464 -12.75 9.58 16.58
N MET A 465 -11.66 10.12 17.10
CA MET A 465 -11.61 10.88 18.35
C MET A 465 -11.27 12.35 18.03
N PRO A 466 -12.29 13.18 17.70
CA PRO A 466 -12.06 14.55 17.28
C PRO A 466 -11.63 15.44 18.46
N GLY A 467 -10.88 16.48 18.14
CA GLY A 467 -10.46 17.48 19.12
C GLY A 467 -8.96 17.40 19.44
N LEU A 468 -8.49 18.40 20.19
CA LEU A 468 -7.07 18.53 20.56
C LEU A 468 -6.61 17.41 21.52
N ASP A 469 -7.53 16.78 22.22
CA ASP A 469 -7.33 15.67 23.16
C ASP A 469 -7.55 14.27 22.52
N GLY A 470 -7.75 14.22 21.20
CA GLY A 470 -8.05 12.96 20.48
C GLY A 470 -6.96 11.90 20.64
N LEU A 471 -5.69 12.29 20.60
CA LEU A 471 -4.55 11.37 20.80
C LEU A 471 -4.50 10.84 22.25
N GLU A 472 -4.81 11.69 23.23
CA GLU A 472 -4.87 11.29 24.65
C GLU A 472 -6.01 10.31 24.89
N LYS A 473 -7.19 10.55 24.33
CA LYS A 473 -8.34 9.63 24.40
C LYS A 473 -8.03 8.28 23.77
N MET A 474 -7.37 8.30 22.61
CA MET A 474 -6.93 7.08 21.94
C MET A 474 -5.96 6.27 22.80
N ALA A 475 -4.96 6.93 23.40
CA ALA A 475 -4.00 6.30 24.30
C ALA A 475 -4.69 5.73 25.55
N ALA A 476 -5.62 6.49 26.15
CA ALA A 476 -6.39 6.07 27.32
C ALA A 476 -7.26 4.83 27.04
N LEU A 477 -7.93 4.76 25.86
CA LEU A 477 -8.71 3.59 25.48
C LEU A 477 -7.81 2.35 25.33
N MET A 478 -6.67 2.46 24.64
CA MET A 478 -5.72 1.36 24.50
C MET A 478 -5.18 0.89 25.86
N GLN A 479 -4.88 1.82 26.77
CA GLN A 479 -4.42 1.51 28.11
C GLN A 479 -5.52 0.81 28.93
N SER A 480 -6.77 1.27 28.84
CA SER A 480 -7.92 0.66 29.51
C SER A 480 -8.13 -0.79 29.06
N LEU A 481 -8.09 -1.04 27.75
CA LEU A 481 -8.25 -2.40 27.17
C LEU A 481 -7.10 -3.34 27.58
N ARG A 482 -5.89 -2.81 27.84
CA ARG A 482 -4.76 -3.59 28.38
C ARG A 482 -4.91 -3.89 29.88
N ALA A 483 -5.28 -2.89 30.65
CA ALA A 483 -5.40 -3.02 32.11
C ALA A 483 -6.58 -3.90 32.49
N GLN A 484 -7.67 -3.81 31.77
CA GLN A 484 -8.92 -4.54 31.99
C GLN A 484 -9.44 -5.14 30.68
N PRO A 485 -8.80 -6.20 30.15
CA PRO A 485 -9.26 -6.86 28.94
C PRO A 485 -10.72 -7.33 29.09
N PRO A 486 -11.57 -7.18 28.06
CA PRO A 486 -12.94 -7.68 28.12
C PRO A 486 -12.93 -9.21 28.29
N VAL A 487 -13.74 -9.71 29.23
CA VAL A 487 -13.93 -11.16 29.42
C VAL A 487 -14.93 -11.74 28.42
N GLU A 488 -15.73 -10.86 27.83
CA GLU A 488 -16.81 -11.18 26.89
C GLU A 488 -16.98 -10.04 25.88
N ILE A 489 -17.21 -10.36 24.61
CA ILE A 489 -17.48 -9.43 23.52
C ILE A 489 -18.76 -9.91 22.81
N GLY A 490 -19.80 -9.07 22.77
CA GLY A 490 -21.06 -9.40 22.15
C GLY A 490 -21.73 -10.68 22.70
N GLY A 491 -21.55 -11.00 23.97
CA GLY A 491 -22.09 -12.21 24.61
C GLY A 491 -21.25 -13.47 24.38
N VAL A 492 -20.09 -13.36 23.73
CA VAL A 492 -19.15 -14.47 23.49
C VAL A 492 -17.91 -14.30 24.33
N LYS A 493 -17.49 -15.34 25.04
CA LYS A 493 -16.32 -15.30 25.92
C LYS A 493 -15.03 -15.12 25.12
N VAL A 494 -14.13 -14.30 25.66
CA VAL A 494 -12.76 -14.19 25.19
C VAL A 494 -12.00 -15.45 25.62
N ALA A 495 -11.39 -16.15 24.68
CA ALA A 495 -10.56 -17.33 24.93
C ALA A 495 -9.11 -16.94 25.18
N GLN A 496 -8.59 -16.03 24.36
CA GLN A 496 -7.22 -15.53 24.44
C GLN A 496 -7.17 -14.02 24.19
N TYR A 497 -6.20 -13.40 24.82
CA TYR A 497 -5.87 -11.99 24.62
C TYR A 497 -4.40 -11.88 24.19
N LYS A 498 -4.15 -11.22 23.08
CA LYS A 498 -2.82 -10.99 22.51
C LYS A 498 -2.47 -9.51 22.58
N ASP A 499 -1.36 -9.19 23.22
CA ASP A 499 -0.77 -7.85 23.17
C ASP A 499 0.51 -7.89 22.31
N TYR A 500 0.44 -7.26 21.14
CA TYR A 500 1.56 -7.20 20.22
C TYR A 500 2.62 -6.15 20.61
N SER A 501 2.37 -5.32 21.65
CA SER A 501 3.38 -4.37 22.13
C SER A 501 4.53 -5.07 22.85
N ASP A 502 4.22 -6.08 23.64
CA ASP A 502 5.18 -6.88 24.41
C ASP A 502 5.36 -8.32 23.89
N GLY A 503 4.55 -8.74 22.91
CA GLY A 503 4.63 -10.07 22.31
C GLY A 503 4.08 -11.16 23.21
N THR A 504 3.01 -10.90 23.96
CA THR A 504 2.41 -11.87 24.89
C THR A 504 1.03 -12.36 24.45
N VAL A 505 0.75 -13.63 24.76
CA VAL A 505 -0.58 -14.25 24.67
C VAL A 505 -1.00 -14.63 26.08
N ARG A 506 -2.17 -14.14 26.51
CA ARG A 506 -2.77 -14.52 27.79
C ARG A 506 -3.99 -15.43 27.54
N ASP A 507 -3.99 -16.59 28.11
CA ASP A 507 -5.15 -17.48 28.17
C ASP A 507 -6.17 -16.94 29.18
N ALA A 508 -7.41 -16.73 28.75
CA ALA A 508 -8.43 -16.08 29.58
C ALA A 508 -8.96 -17.00 30.70
N ALA A 509 -8.92 -18.32 30.53
CA ALA A 509 -9.43 -19.27 31.53
C ALA A 509 -8.41 -19.53 32.64
N THR A 510 -7.13 -19.66 32.29
CA THR A 510 -6.06 -20.02 33.23
C THR A 510 -5.23 -18.83 33.70
N GLY A 511 -5.28 -17.71 32.99
CA GLY A 511 -4.41 -16.56 33.23
C GLY A 511 -2.95 -16.77 32.79
N ALA A 512 -2.62 -17.92 32.21
CA ALA A 512 -1.27 -18.24 31.75
C ALA A 512 -0.83 -17.28 30.66
N VAL A 513 0.42 -16.82 30.72
CA VAL A 513 1.04 -15.92 29.74
C VAL A 513 2.16 -16.65 29.02
N THR A 514 2.11 -16.63 27.70
CA THR A 514 3.13 -17.24 26.82
C THR A 514 3.64 -16.23 25.79
N PRO A 515 4.90 -16.32 25.35
CA PRO A 515 5.42 -15.44 24.32
C PRO A 515 4.85 -15.80 22.93
N MET A 516 4.78 -14.80 22.04
CA MET A 516 4.49 -14.98 20.61
C MET A 516 5.58 -14.34 19.74
N PRO A 517 5.77 -14.79 18.47
CA PRO A 517 6.88 -14.33 17.63
C PRO A 517 6.73 -12.87 17.16
N LEU A 518 5.50 -12.33 17.06
CA LEU A 518 5.24 -10.96 16.64
C LEU A 518 5.15 -10.02 17.84
N SER A 519 6.01 -8.99 17.90
CA SER A 519 6.04 -7.99 18.97
C SER A 519 6.48 -6.62 18.47
N GLY A 520 6.32 -5.57 19.29
CA GLY A 520 6.78 -4.22 18.97
C GLY A 520 5.74 -3.36 18.23
N SER A 521 4.47 -3.76 18.18
CA SER A 521 3.39 -2.97 17.59
C SER A 521 2.25 -2.73 18.56
N ASN A 522 1.75 -1.48 18.63
CA ASN A 522 0.63 -1.11 19.51
C ASN A 522 -0.70 -1.66 18.99
N VAL A 523 -0.89 -2.99 19.08
CA VAL A 523 -2.09 -3.70 18.61
C VAL A 523 -2.54 -4.68 19.67
N LEU A 524 -3.86 -4.79 19.88
CA LEU A 524 -4.51 -5.78 20.72
C LEU A 524 -5.38 -6.70 19.88
N ARG A 525 -5.37 -8.01 20.15
CA ARG A 525 -6.25 -8.98 19.51
C ARG A 525 -6.94 -9.83 20.57
N PHE A 526 -8.26 -9.87 20.52
CA PHE A 526 -9.11 -10.73 21.34
C PHE A 526 -9.59 -11.89 20.48
N GLU A 527 -9.26 -13.11 20.88
CA GLU A 527 -9.74 -14.34 20.24
C GLU A 527 -10.92 -14.89 21.03
N LEU A 528 -12.03 -15.08 20.37
CA LEU A 528 -13.28 -15.49 21.00
C LEU A 528 -13.50 -17.00 20.90
N THR A 529 -14.33 -17.55 21.80
CA THR A 529 -14.60 -19.01 21.86
C THR A 529 -15.36 -19.55 20.65
N ASP A 530 -15.98 -18.68 19.83
CA ASP A 530 -16.62 -19.05 18.56
C ASP A 530 -15.66 -18.99 17.35
N GLY A 531 -14.36 -18.71 17.59
CA GLY A 531 -13.36 -18.58 16.55
C GLY A 531 -13.32 -17.21 15.87
N SER A 532 -14.09 -16.22 16.34
CA SER A 532 -14.00 -14.83 15.90
C SER A 532 -12.83 -14.11 16.54
N HIS A 533 -12.32 -13.08 15.86
CA HIS A 533 -11.22 -12.23 16.35
C HIS A 533 -11.60 -10.76 16.26
N ILE A 534 -11.30 -10.01 17.30
CA ILE A 534 -11.45 -8.55 17.32
C ILE A 534 -10.05 -7.95 17.48
N VAL A 535 -9.62 -7.15 16.49
CA VAL A 535 -8.30 -6.51 16.54
C VAL A 535 -8.47 -5.01 16.69
N VAL A 536 -7.81 -4.43 17.68
CA VAL A 536 -7.85 -2.99 18.00
C VAL A 536 -6.49 -2.38 17.72
N ARG A 537 -6.43 -1.42 16.83
CA ARG A 537 -5.19 -0.78 16.35
C ARG A 537 -5.35 0.74 16.27
N PRO A 538 -4.59 1.52 17.04
CA PRO A 538 -4.56 2.97 16.87
C PRO A 538 -3.86 3.35 15.56
N SER A 539 -4.31 4.45 14.94
CA SER A 539 -3.59 5.07 13.82
C SER A 539 -2.32 5.74 14.35
N GLY A 540 -1.22 5.64 13.58
CA GLY A 540 0.01 6.36 13.89
C GLY A 540 0.01 7.83 13.49
N THR A 541 -0.94 8.25 12.64
CA THR A 541 -0.93 9.58 12.01
C THR A 541 -2.19 10.41 12.25
N GLU A 542 -3.26 9.79 12.73
CA GLU A 542 -4.57 10.43 12.89
C GLU A 542 -5.20 10.02 14.23
N PRO A 543 -5.99 10.88 14.89
CA PRO A 543 -6.65 10.56 16.15
C PRO A 543 -7.85 9.62 15.91
N LYS A 544 -7.56 8.39 15.49
CA LYS A 544 -8.55 7.34 15.26
C LYS A 544 -8.01 5.97 15.64
N ILE A 545 -8.90 5.10 16.09
CA ILE A 545 -8.64 3.67 16.31
C ILE A 545 -9.40 2.88 15.26
N LYS A 546 -8.72 1.98 14.57
CA LYS A 546 -9.35 0.97 13.72
C LYS A 546 -9.64 -0.27 14.55
N VAL A 547 -10.88 -0.74 14.49
CA VAL A 547 -11.29 -2.01 15.08
C VAL A 547 -11.73 -2.94 13.96
N TYR A 548 -11.02 -4.04 13.82
CA TYR A 548 -11.28 -5.07 12.81
C TYR A 548 -12.04 -6.22 13.46
N ILE A 549 -13.17 -6.57 12.88
CA ILE A 549 -13.95 -7.76 13.22
C ILE A 549 -13.64 -8.81 12.17
N LEU A 550 -13.13 -9.95 12.58
CA LEU A 550 -12.88 -11.12 11.75
C LEU A 550 -13.71 -12.27 12.33
N THR A 551 -14.74 -12.71 11.65
CA THR A 551 -15.67 -13.71 12.18
C THR A 551 -15.85 -14.90 11.25
N LYS A 552 -16.45 -15.95 11.76
CA LYS A 552 -16.85 -17.14 11.03
C LYS A 552 -18.24 -17.57 11.49
N GLY A 553 -19.08 -18.02 10.56
CA GLY A 553 -20.36 -18.63 10.85
C GLY A 553 -20.47 -20.05 10.27
N ALA A 554 -21.46 -20.81 10.68
CA ALA A 554 -21.82 -22.08 10.05
C ALA A 554 -22.43 -21.87 8.63
N ASP A 555 -23.07 -20.73 8.44
CA ASP A 555 -23.63 -20.26 7.18
C ASP A 555 -23.56 -18.73 7.04
N ALA A 556 -24.08 -18.19 5.94
CA ALA A 556 -24.09 -16.76 5.67
C ALA A 556 -24.88 -15.96 6.72
N ALA A 557 -26.01 -16.49 7.19
CA ALA A 557 -26.89 -15.80 8.14
C ALA A 557 -26.20 -15.67 9.51
N GLU A 558 -25.54 -16.71 10.00
CA GLU A 558 -24.79 -16.68 11.25
C GLU A 558 -23.56 -15.76 11.13
N ARG A 559 -22.83 -15.80 10.02
CA ARG A 559 -21.73 -14.86 9.73
C ARG A 559 -22.20 -13.40 9.85
N ASP A 560 -23.32 -13.06 9.20
CA ASP A 560 -23.85 -11.71 9.17
C ASP A 560 -24.37 -11.28 10.56
N ALA A 561 -25.02 -12.19 11.28
CA ALA A 561 -25.44 -11.96 12.66
C ALA A 561 -24.24 -11.72 13.60
N ASN A 562 -23.14 -12.45 13.41
CA ASN A 562 -21.89 -12.25 14.16
C ASN A 562 -21.28 -10.87 13.86
N LEU A 563 -21.24 -10.45 12.60
CA LEU A 563 -20.74 -9.11 12.21
C LEU A 563 -21.56 -7.99 12.89
N GLU A 564 -22.88 -8.09 12.92
CA GLU A 564 -23.75 -7.09 13.58
C GLU A 564 -23.57 -7.11 15.11
N LYS A 565 -23.52 -8.29 15.72
CA LYS A 565 -23.30 -8.48 17.15
C LYS A 565 -22.01 -7.83 17.64
N TYR A 566 -20.89 -8.08 16.93
CA TYR A 566 -19.59 -7.49 17.28
C TYR A 566 -19.50 -6.01 16.92
N SER A 567 -20.15 -5.58 15.85
CA SER A 567 -20.26 -4.15 15.50
C SER A 567 -20.99 -3.35 16.57
N ALA A 568 -22.01 -3.94 17.21
CA ALA A 568 -22.71 -3.31 18.32
C ALA A 568 -21.78 -3.09 19.53
N TRP A 569 -20.94 -4.09 19.86
CA TRP A 569 -19.96 -3.95 20.92
C TRP A 569 -18.91 -2.88 20.59
N VAL A 570 -18.37 -2.85 19.36
CA VAL A 570 -17.38 -1.84 18.95
C VAL A 570 -17.91 -0.42 19.16
N LYS A 571 -19.20 -0.18 18.89
CA LYS A 571 -19.84 1.13 19.13
C LYS A 571 -19.84 1.54 20.59
N THR A 572 -19.71 0.62 21.53
CA THR A 572 -19.62 0.94 22.97
C THR A 572 -18.24 1.43 23.39
N LEU A 573 -17.25 1.33 22.53
CA LEU A 573 -15.88 1.82 22.78
C LEU A 573 -15.70 3.32 22.40
N ALA A 574 -16.69 3.92 21.72
CA ALA A 574 -16.64 5.30 21.20
C ALA A 574 -17.01 6.33 22.28
#